data_f611be5808fe3155bb669e2a8d4fa037
#
_entry.id   f611be5808fe3155bb669e2a8d4fa037
#
_cell.length_a   1.000
_cell.length_b   1.000
_cell.length_c   1.000
_cell.angle_alpha   90.00
_cell.angle_beta   90.00
_cell.angle_gamma   90.00
#
_symmetry.space_group_name_H-M   'P 1'
#
loop_
_entity.id
_entity.type
_entity.pdbx_description
1 polymer ?
#
loop_
_entity_poly.entity_id
_entity_poly.type
_entity_poly.pdbx_seq_one_letter_code
_entity_poly.pdbx_strand_id
1 'polypeptide(L)'
;MRKILSQSMTQNPLLLLQSWLNEAMELDLQPNPDTMAIATSNSQGLPNVRMVLCKEINTEEGYVVFYTNYNSVKSLEIKENPKCSALFHWDKLGYQIRIRGEILQSSAEENDTYFASRHLGSQVGAWASNQSNPVEDREAPDDQFKKILDRFNLTSESITRNEQKIPRPPNWGGYRLWIEEIEFWLNQKDRLHDRLHFRRALTISSEGIETEKKWTVKRLQP
;
A
#
# COMPACT_ATOMS: atom_id res chain seq x y z
N MET A 1 -30.74 10.67 6.12
CA MET A 1 -29.96 11.40 7.15
C MET A 1 -28.62 11.75 6.55
N ARG A 2 -28.12 12.98 6.71
CA ARG A 2 -26.81 13.40 6.17
C ARG A 2 -25.69 12.68 6.96
N LYS A 3 -24.86 11.87 6.31
CA LYS A 3 -23.68 11.24 6.96
C LYS A 3 -22.66 12.35 7.23
N ILE A 4 -22.17 12.49 8.45
CA ILE A 4 -21.24 13.56 8.87
C ILE A 4 -20.10 12.87 9.63
N LEU A 5 -18.88 13.30 9.37
CA LEU A 5 -17.69 12.86 10.10
C LEU A 5 -17.71 13.46 11.50
N SER A 6 -17.64 12.65 12.54
CA SER A 6 -17.62 13.14 13.93
C SER A 6 -16.18 13.28 14.43
N GLN A 7 -15.83 14.44 14.95
CA GLN A 7 -14.53 14.68 15.58
C GLN A 7 -14.33 13.85 16.86
N SER A 8 -15.43 13.48 17.54
CA SER A 8 -15.38 12.66 18.76
C SER A 8 -15.21 11.16 18.48
N MET A 9 -15.41 10.72 17.24
CA MET A 9 -15.34 9.30 16.88
C MET A 9 -13.91 8.74 16.80
N THR A 10 -12.88 9.59 16.80
CA THR A 10 -11.54 9.06 16.47
C THR A 10 -10.45 9.65 17.35
N GLN A 11 -10.22 9.03 18.50
CA GLN A 11 -8.92 9.16 19.14
C GLN A 11 -7.82 8.56 18.28
N ASN A 12 -8.16 7.55 17.45
CA ASN A 12 -7.26 6.91 16.49
C ASN A 12 -7.91 6.87 15.09
N PRO A 13 -7.47 7.70 14.14
CA PRO A 13 -8.05 7.76 12.78
C PRO A 13 -7.84 6.48 11.97
N LEU A 14 -6.86 5.63 12.31
CA LEU A 14 -6.63 4.38 11.59
C LEU A 14 -7.77 3.37 11.81
N LEU A 15 -8.50 3.44 12.93
CA LEU A 15 -9.71 2.64 13.13
C LEU A 15 -10.82 3.03 12.14
N LEU A 16 -10.92 4.32 11.79
CA LEU A 16 -11.87 4.77 10.77
C LEU A 16 -11.40 4.35 9.36
N LEU A 17 -10.09 4.44 9.08
CA LEU A 17 -9.52 3.91 7.83
C LEU A 17 -9.84 2.42 7.67
N GLN A 18 -9.59 1.62 8.71
CA GLN A 18 -9.90 0.19 8.70
C GLN A 18 -11.39 -0.08 8.50
N SER A 19 -12.26 0.69 9.18
CA SER A 19 -13.70 0.56 9.04
C SER A 19 -14.20 0.86 7.62
N TRP A 20 -13.68 1.92 6.98
CA TRP A 20 -14.06 2.26 5.62
C TRP A 20 -13.53 1.25 4.59
N LEU A 21 -12.32 0.73 4.79
CA LEU A 21 -11.79 -0.34 3.94
C LEU A 21 -12.63 -1.62 4.08
N ASN A 22 -12.99 -2.02 5.30
CA ASN A 22 -13.84 -3.18 5.54
C ASN A 22 -15.21 -3.01 4.87
N GLU A 23 -15.87 -1.85 5.04
CA GLU A 23 -17.13 -1.52 4.35
C GLU A 23 -17.00 -1.64 2.83
N ALA A 24 -15.89 -1.15 2.26
CA ALA A 24 -15.65 -1.25 0.82
C ALA A 24 -15.41 -2.69 0.35
N MET A 25 -14.77 -3.51 1.17
CA MET A 25 -14.54 -4.94 0.88
C MET A 25 -15.83 -5.75 0.99
N GLU A 26 -16.64 -5.53 2.03
CA GLU A 26 -17.90 -6.24 2.26
C GLU A 26 -18.94 -5.95 1.17
N LEU A 27 -18.99 -4.72 0.69
CA LEU A 27 -19.97 -4.31 -0.33
C LEU A 27 -19.55 -4.68 -1.76
N ASP A 28 -18.31 -5.09 -1.98
CA ASP A 28 -17.75 -5.53 -3.28
C ASP A 28 -18.12 -4.61 -4.46
N LEU A 29 -18.05 -3.30 -4.23
CA LEU A 29 -18.47 -2.29 -5.19
C LEU A 29 -17.43 -1.98 -6.27
N GLN A 30 -16.22 -2.46 -6.10
CA GLN A 30 -15.11 -2.33 -7.05
C GLN A 30 -14.15 -3.52 -6.96
N PRO A 31 -13.46 -3.87 -8.09
CA PRO A 31 -12.56 -5.04 -8.18
C PRO A 31 -11.41 -4.91 -7.23
N ASN A 32 -10.89 -4.72 -6.44
CA ASN A 32 -9.76 -4.53 -5.52
C ASN A 32 -9.98 -3.32 -4.61
N PRO A 33 -10.89 -3.44 -3.63
CA PRO A 33 -11.18 -2.34 -2.72
C PRO A 33 -9.96 -1.91 -1.87
N ASP A 34 -8.98 -2.81 -1.67
CA ASP A 34 -7.71 -2.57 -0.98
C ASP A 34 -6.67 -1.82 -1.82
N THR A 35 -7.03 -1.41 -3.05
CA THR A 35 -6.13 -0.65 -3.91
C THR A 35 -5.97 0.79 -3.42
N MET A 36 -4.72 1.26 -3.35
CA MET A 36 -4.39 2.65 -3.09
C MET A 36 -3.43 3.19 -4.16
N ALA A 37 -3.63 4.44 -4.56
CA ALA A 37 -2.62 5.17 -5.33
C ALA A 37 -1.49 5.58 -4.39
N ILE A 38 -0.24 5.35 -4.78
CA ILE A 38 0.93 5.80 -4.01
C ILE A 38 1.76 6.76 -4.85
N ALA A 39 2.03 7.94 -4.30
CA ALA A 39 2.85 8.96 -4.90
C ALA A 39 4.22 9.01 -4.21
N THR A 40 5.26 8.90 -5.02
CA THR A 40 6.66 9.00 -4.63
C THR A 40 7.34 10.09 -5.43
N SER A 41 8.47 10.57 -5.01
CA SER A 41 9.29 11.51 -5.79
C SER A 41 10.77 11.16 -5.66
N ASN A 42 11.53 11.46 -6.71
CA ASN A 42 12.99 11.34 -6.68
C ASN A 42 13.63 12.48 -5.85
N SER A 43 14.96 12.47 -5.76
CA SER A 43 15.74 13.50 -5.08
C SER A 43 15.58 14.91 -5.65
N GLN A 44 15.15 15.03 -6.91
CA GLN A 44 14.85 16.32 -7.57
C GLN A 44 13.42 16.82 -7.30
N GLY A 45 12.61 16.02 -6.58
CA GLY A 45 11.22 16.34 -6.30
C GLY A 45 10.25 16.06 -7.46
N LEU A 46 10.67 15.35 -8.51
CA LEU A 46 9.78 14.94 -9.60
C LEU A 46 8.80 13.86 -9.09
N PRO A 47 7.49 14.15 -9.07
CA PRO A 47 6.51 13.20 -8.55
C PRO A 47 6.16 12.10 -9.55
N ASN A 48 5.83 10.95 -9.03
CA ASN A 48 5.33 9.81 -9.78
C ASN A 48 4.20 9.11 -9.01
N VAL A 49 3.24 8.46 -9.69
CA VAL A 49 2.09 7.82 -9.06
C VAL A 49 1.76 6.48 -9.73
N ARG A 50 1.34 5.47 -8.93
CA ARG A 50 0.87 4.17 -9.39
C ARG A 50 -0.01 3.52 -8.34
N MET A 51 -0.76 2.50 -8.75
CA MET A 51 -1.58 1.72 -7.83
C MET A 51 -0.75 0.62 -7.16
N VAL A 52 -1.02 0.38 -5.88
CA VAL A 52 -0.53 -0.76 -5.10
C VAL A 52 -1.68 -1.29 -4.23
N LEU A 53 -1.54 -2.50 -3.70
CA LEU A 53 -2.52 -3.08 -2.78
C LEU A 53 -2.08 -2.86 -1.33
N CYS A 54 -2.97 -2.29 -0.52
CA CYS A 54 -2.79 -2.20 0.92
C CYS A 54 -3.06 -3.59 1.53
N LYS A 55 -2.06 -4.22 2.11
CA LYS A 55 -2.17 -5.58 2.65
C LYS A 55 -2.34 -5.64 4.15
N GLU A 56 -2.00 -4.55 4.83
CA GLU A 56 -2.15 -4.43 6.28
C GLU A 56 -2.38 -2.97 6.66
N ILE A 57 -3.19 -2.76 7.68
CA ILE A 57 -3.32 -1.51 8.42
C ILE A 57 -2.99 -1.83 9.87
N ASN A 58 -1.84 -1.37 10.35
CA ASN A 58 -1.49 -1.48 11.76
C ASN A 58 -2.05 -0.27 12.50
N THR A 59 -3.16 -0.47 13.19
CA THR A 59 -3.87 0.61 13.89
C THR A 59 -3.20 1.02 15.21
N GLU A 60 -2.33 0.19 15.77
CA GLU A 60 -1.64 0.45 17.03
C GLU A 60 -0.39 1.31 16.82
N GLU A 61 0.46 0.92 15.89
CA GLU A 61 1.68 1.65 15.56
C GLU A 61 1.43 2.77 14.57
N GLY A 62 0.47 2.60 13.66
CA GLY A 62 -0.01 3.64 12.76
C GLY A 62 0.70 3.68 11.43
N TYR A 63 0.76 2.55 10.74
CA TYR A 63 1.25 2.44 9.37
C TYR A 63 0.32 1.57 8.51
N VAL A 64 0.51 1.65 7.20
CA VAL A 64 -0.07 0.72 6.21
C VAL A 64 1.04 0.02 5.45
N VAL A 65 0.78 -1.23 4.99
CA VAL A 65 1.78 -2.06 4.31
C VAL A 65 1.37 -2.34 2.86
N PHE A 66 2.33 -2.24 1.95
CA PHE A 66 2.23 -2.75 0.60
C PHE A 66 3.51 -3.49 0.20
N TYR A 67 3.41 -4.40 -0.76
CA TYR A 67 4.54 -5.21 -1.23
C TYR A 67 4.86 -4.93 -2.69
N THR A 68 6.15 -4.91 -3.03
CA THR A 68 6.61 -4.59 -4.39
C THR A 68 8.02 -5.13 -4.66
N ASN A 69 8.50 -4.91 -5.88
CA ASN A 69 9.89 -5.16 -6.26
C ASN A 69 10.76 -3.95 -5.86
N TYR A 70 11.82 -4.19 -5.09
CA TYR A 70 12.74 -3.17 -4.58
C TYR A 70 13.61 -2.50 -5.67
N ASN A 71 13.68 -3.10 -6.86
CA ASN A 71 14.39 -2.53 -8.02
C ASN A 71 13.45 -1.70 -8.94
N SER A 72 12.16 -1.61 -8.59
CA SER A 72 11.21 -0.81 -9.37
C SER A 72 11.46 0.70 -9.20
N VAL A 73 11.02 1.50 -10.17
CA VAL A 73 11.15 2.98 -10.14
C VAL A 73 10.66 3.57 -8.83
N LYS A 74 9.48 3.13 -8.32
CA LYS A 74 8.97 3.63 -7.03
C LYS A 74 9.90 3.33 -5.85
N SER A 75 10.55 2.17 -5.87
CA SER A 75 11.45 1.76 -4.79
C SER A 75 12.78 2.51 -4.84
N LEU A 76 13.25 2.85 -6.03
CA LEU A 76 14.43 3.72 -6.20
C LEU A 76 14.11 5.14 -5.71
N GLU A 77 12.95 5.68 -6.07
CA GLU A 77 12.46 6.97 -5.58
C GLU A 77 12.34 7.00 -4.05
N ILE A 78 11.75 5.95 -3.44
CA ILE A 78 11.64 5.82 -1.96
C ILE A 78 13.02 5.80 -1.29
N LYS A 79 14.00 5.16 -1.90
CA LYS A 79 15.37 5.12 -1.38
C LYS A 79 16.02 6.51 -1.37
N GLU A 80 15.72 7.33 -2.37
CA GLU A 80 16.22 8.71 -2.47
C GLU A 80 15.43 9.68 -1.59
N ASN A 81 14.11 9.49 -1.51
CA ASN A 81 13.19 10.32 -0.74
C ASN A 81 12.08 9.46 -0.12
N PRO A 82 12.16 9.16 1.18
CA PRO A 82 11.19 8.30 1.85
C PRO A 82 9.81 8.93 2.06
N LYS A 83 9.65 10.23 1.78
CA LYS A 83 8.36 10.93 1.91
C LYS A 83 7.39 10.47 0.83
N CYS A 84 6.18 10.17 1.25
CA CYS A 84 5.17 9.58 0.39
C CYS A 84 3.77 10.09 0.71
N SER A 85 2.90 10.04 -0.30
CA SER A 85 1.45 10.17 -0.11
C SER A 85 0.74 8.95 -0.66
N ALA A 86 -0.36 8.56 0.00
CA ALA A 86 -1.26 7.53 -0.50
C ALA A 86 -2.70 8.03 -0.56
N LEU A 87 -3.49 7.43 -1.45
CA LEU A 87 -4.89 7.77 -1.66
C LEU A 87 -5.72 6.50 -1.82
N PHE A 88 -6.74 6.34 -0.97
CA PHE A 88 -7.86 5.42 -1.21
C PHE A 88 -9.04 6.22 -1.77
N HIS A 89 -9.74 5.64 -2.74
CA HIS A 89 -10.94 6.24 -3.30
C HIS A 89 -11.99 5.18 -3.60
N TRP A 90 -13.13 5.28 -2.93
CA TRP A 90 -14.31 4.43 -3.12
C TRP A 90 -15.47 5.30 -3.59
N ASP A 91 -15.51 5.56 -4.89
CA ASP A 91 -16.44 6.51 -5.53
C ASP A 91 -17.91 6.19 -5.20
N LYS A 92 -18.31 4.93 -5.31
CA LYS A 92 -19.69 4.50 -5.01
C LYS A 92 -20.11 4.71 -3.55
N LEU A 93 -19.14 4.76 -2.62
CA LEU A 93 -19.38 5.09 -1.21
C LEU A 93 -19.29 6.60 -0.94
N GLY A 94 -18.72 7.35 -1.89
CA GLY A 94 -18.42 8.75 -1.71
C GLY A 94 -17.28 8.98 -0.69
N TYR A 95 -16.34 8.04 -0.57
CA TYR A 95 -15.23 8.08 0.38
C TYR A 95 -13.91 8.32 -0.32
N GLN A 96 -13.10 9.21 0.25
CA GLN A 96 -11.71 9.36 -0.11
C GLN A 96 -10.87 9.50 1.16
N ILE A 97 -9.71 8.84 1.20
CA ILE A 97 -8.74 8.98 2.28
C ILE A 97 -7.39 9.34 1.69
N ARG A 98 -6.81 10.44 2.16
CA ARG A 98 -5.45 10.86 1.80
C ARG A 98 -4.52 10.63 2.99
N ILE A 99 -3.37 10.05 2.72
CA ILE A 99 -2.34 9.76 3.73
C ILE A 99 -1.05 10.45 3.32
N ARG A 100 -0.31 10.96 4.30
CA ARG A 100 1.08 11.41 4.15
C ARG A 100 1.91 10.84 5.27
N GLY A 101 3.17 10.58 4.96
CA GLY A 101 4.13 10.08 5.93
C GLY A 101 5.43 9.65 5.29
N GLU A 102 6.15 8.80 5.98
CA GLU A 102 7.43 8.28 5.52
C GLU A 102 7.39 6.75 5.38
N ILE A 103 8.15 6.26 4.40
CA ILE A 103 8.20 4.84 4.07
C ILE A 103 9.50 4.23 4.58
N LEU A 104 9.38 3.08 5.24
CA LEU A 104 10.49 2.20 5.59
C LEU A 104 10.23 0.78 5.08
N GLN A 105 11.30 0.04 4.82
CA GLN A 105 11.16 -1.37 4.46
C GLN A 105 10.64 -2.18 5.65
N SER A 106 9.77 -3.15 5.35
CA SER A 106 9.36 -4.19 6.30
C SER A 106 10.53 -5.12 6.65
N SER A 107 10.44 -5.78 7.80
CA SER A 107 11.46 -6.76 8.21
C SER A 107 11.55 -7.95 7.24
N ALA A 108 12.67 -8.65 7.26
CA ALA A 108 12.86 -9.85 6.44
C ALA A 108 11.83 -10.93 6.81
N GLU A 109 11.56 -11.11 8.09
CA GLU A 109 10.59 -12.08 8.62
C GLU A 109 9.17 -11.83 8.13
N GLU A 110 8.70 -10.57 8.17
CA GLU A 110 7.40 -10.18 7.61
C GLU A 110 7.32 -10.43 6.11
N ASN A 111 8.38 -10.04 5.41
CA ASN A 111 8.47 -10.24 3.96
C ASN A 111 8.41 -11.72 3.59
N ASP A 112 9.12 -12.59 4.31
CA ASP A 112 9.14 -14.02 4.06
C ASP A 112 7.78 -14.65 4.40
N THR A 113 7.18 -14.27 5.52
CA THR A 113 5.86 -14.72 5.95
C THR A 113 4.78 -14.37 4.93
N TYR A 114 4.73 -13.09 4.52
CA TYR A 114 3.75 -12.66 3.54
C TYR A 114 4.02 -13.28 2.16
N PHE A 115 5.28 -13.38 1.73
CA PHE A 115 5.63 -14.01 0.45
C PHE A 115 5.15 -15.46 0.38
N ALA A 116 5.37 -16.23 1.44
CA ALA A 116 4.93 -17.64 1.54
C ALA A 116 3.39 -17.79 1.52
N SER A 117 2.63 -16.79 1.96
CA SER A 117 1.16 -16.81 1.91
C SER A 117 0.58 -16.58 0.52
N ARG A 118 1.36 -16.04 -0.42
CA ARG A 118 0.90 -15.72 -1.77
C ARG A 118 0.65 -16.97 -2.59
N HIS A 119 -0.27 -16.88 -3.56
CA HIS A 119 -0.45 -17.92 -4.57
C HIS A 119 0.86 -18.21 -5.32
N LEU A 120 1.18 -19.47 -5.59
CA LEU A 120 2.44 -19.88 -6.20
C LEU A 120 2.74 -19.15 -7.52
N GLY A 121 1.74 -18.96 -8.39
CA GLY A 121 1.89 -18.19 -9.61
C GLY A 121 2.36 -16.74 -9.36
N SER A 122 1.90 -16.10 -8.28
CA SER A 122 2.36 -14.77 -7.87
C SER A 122 3.77 -14.79 -7.28
N GLN A 123 4.19 -15.90 -6.65
CA GLN A 123 5.57 -16.10 -6.19
C GLN A 123 6.52 -16.24 -7.38
N VAL A 124 6.15 -17.05 -8.39
CA VAL A 124 6.91 -17.22 -9.64
C VAL A 124 7.00 -15.89 -10.39
N GLY A 125 5.89 -15.16 -10.53
CA GLY A 125 5.86 -13.85 -11.16
C GLY A 125 6.78 -12.82 -10.48
N ALA A 126 6.92 -12.88 -9.15
CA ALA A 126 7.84 -11.99 -8.42
C ALA A 126 9.32 -12.29 -8.73
N TRP A 127 9.68 -13.53 -8.97
CA TRP A 127 11.01 -13.94 -9.45
C TRP A 127 11.25 -13.57 -10.91
N ALA A 128 10.24 -13.71 -11.75
CA ALA A 128 10.36 -13.45 -13.19
C ALA A 128 10.43 -11.96 -13.53
N SER A 129 9.83 -11.09 -12.70
CA SER A 129 9.67 -9.68 -13.03
C SER A 129 10.89 -8.84 -12.66
N ASN A 130 11.51 -8.22 -13.67
CA ASN A 130 12.40 -7.07 -13.53
C ASN A 130 11.56 -5.76 -13.58
N GLN A 131 10.70 -5.57 -12.60
CA GLN A 131 9.68 -4.52 -12.61
C GLN A 131 10.23 -3.14 -12.98
N SER A 132 9.56 -2.44 -13.89
CA SER A 132 9.90 -1.13 -14.44
C SER A 132 11.06 -1.08 -15.42
N ASN A 133 11.74 -2.19 -15.70
CA ASN A 133 12.76 -2.23 -16.74
C ASN A 133 12.14 -2.46 -18.13
N PRO A 134 12.74 -1.90 -19.20
CA PRO A 134 12.33 -2.20 -20.55
C PRO A 134 12.44 -3.70 -20.88
N VAL A 135 11.58 -4.19 -21.73
CA VAL A 135 11.64 -5.52 -22.35
C VAL A 135 11.67 -5.39 -23.86
N GLU A 136 12.18 -6.41 -24.54
CA GLU A 136 12.31 -6.39 -26.01
C GLU A 136 10.94 -6.49 -26.69
N ASP A 137 10.06 -7.35 -26.17
CA ASP A 137 8.75 -7.62 -26.72
C ASP A 137 7.74 -8.01 -25.62
N ARG A 138 6.51 -8.32 -26.02
CA ARG A 138 5.43 -8.72 -25.09
C ARG A 138 5.61 -10.14 -24.56
N GLU A 139 6.31 -10.99 -25.27
CA GLU A 139 6.55 -12.39 -24.98
C GLU A 139 7.65 -12.59 -23.93
N ALA A 140 8.60 -11.66 -23.83
CA ALA A 140 9.74 -11.73 -22.91
C ALA A 140 9.34 -11.99 -21.43
N PRO A 141 8.30 -11.37 -20.85
CA PRO A 141 7.84 -11.69 -19.50
C PRO A 141 7.35 -13.14 -19.34
N ASP A 142 6.69 -13.71 -20.36
CA ASP A 142 6.19 -15.08 -20.35
C ASP A 142 7.36 -16.08 -20.39
N ASP A 143 8.39 -15.78 -21.15
CA ASP A 143 9.62 -16.60 -21.20
C ASP A 143 10.43 -16.50 -19.91
N GLN A 144 10.49 -15.32 -19.29
CA GLN A 144 11.06 -15.16 -17.95
C GLN A 144 10.28 -16.02 -16.93
N PHE A 145 8.96 -16.02 -16.99
CA PHE A 145 8.12 -16.84 -16.12
C PHE A 145 8.41 -18.33 -16.30
N LYS A 146 8.50 -18.85 -17.54
CA LYS A 146 8.87 -20.25 -17.84
C LYS A 146 10.25 -20.61 -17.27
N LYS A 147 11.26 -19.76 -17.44
CA LYS A 147 12.60 -19.98 -16.86
C LYS A 147 12.57 -20.13 -15.34
N ILE A 148 11.66 -19.42 -14.66
CA ILE A 148 11.51 -19.55 -13.21
C ILE A 148 10.79 -20.86 -12.84
N LEU A 149 9.79 -21.29 -13.63
CA LEU A 149 9.20 -22.61 -13.44
C LEU A 149 10.26 -23.71 -13.53
N ASP A 150 11.11 -23.69 -14.57
CA ASP A 150 12.19 -24.66 -14.76
C ASP A 150 13.19 -24.62 -13.59
N ARG A 151 13.58 -23.43 -13.15
CA ARG A 151 14.52 -23.24 -12.04
C ARG A 151 14.05 -23.91 -10.73
N PHE A 152 12.77 -23.89 -10.46
CA PHE A 152 12.17 -24.45 -9.23
C PHE A 152 11.49 -25.81 -9.45
N ASN A 153 11.68 -26.42 -10.63
CA ASN A 153 11.04 -27.69 -11.03
C ASN A 153 9.52 -27.65 -10.86
N LEU A 154 8.89 -26.55 -11.29
CA LEU A 154 7.45 -26.32 -11.22
C LEU A 154 6.80 -26.57 -12.58
N THR A 155 5.52 -26.95 -12.56
CA THR A 155 4.67 -27.11 -13.75
C THR A 155 3.44 -26.23 -13.65
N SER A 156 2.68 -26.11 -14.74
CA SER A 156 1.36 -25.45 -14.72
C SER A 156 0.42 -26.10 -13.70
N GLU A 157 0.53 -27.42 -13.51
CA GLU A 157 -0.24 -28.14 -12.51
C GLU A 157 0.17 -27.75 -11.07
N SER A 158 1.46 -27.55 -10.81
CA SER A 158 1.96 -27.03 -9.52
C SER A 158 1.34 -25.68 -9.19
N ILE A 159 1.25 -24.79 -10.19
CA ILE A 159 0.59 -23.50 -10.04
C ILE A 159 -0.89 -23.64 -9.67
N THR A 160 -1.60 -24.52 -10.39
CA THR A 160 -3.04 -24.75 -10.16
C THR A 160 -3.31 -25.35 -8.78
N ARG A 161 -2.51 -26.31 -8.34
CA ARG A 161 -2.64 -26.95 -7.02
C ARG A 161 -2.25 -26.03 -5.88
N ASN A 162 -1.33 -25.10 -6.12
CA ASN A 162 -0.83 -24.13 -5.13
C ASN A 162 -0.31 -24.76 -3.82
N GLU A 163 0.20 -25.97 -3.89
CA GLU A 163 0.66 -26.73 -2.71
C GLU A 163 2.13 -26.49 -2.37
N GLN A 164 2.90 -26.03 -3.35
CA GLN A 164 4.33 -25.76 -3.20
C GLN A 164 4.57 -24.29 -2.87
N LYS A 165 5.70 -24.02 -2.24
CA LYS A 165 6.20 -22.66 -1.95
C LYS A 165 7.66 -22.57 -2.41
N ILE A 166 8.04 -21.38 -2.88
CA ILE A 166 9.42 -21.08 -3.24
C ILE A 166 9.95 -19.96 -2.36
N PRO A 167 11.26 -19.85 -2.15
CA PRO A 167 11.84 -18.77 -1.36
C PRO A 167 11.53 -17.41 -1.99
N ARG A 168 11.47 -16.38 -1.18
CA ARG A 168 11.30 -15.01 -1.65
C ARG A 168 12.55 -14.52 -2.40
N PRO A 169 12.41 -13.83 -3.56
CA PRO A 169 13.55 -13.20 -4.20
C PRO A 169 14.09 -12.03 -3.36
N PRO A 170 15.41 -11.79 -3.34
CA PRO A 170 16.02 -10.77 -2.48
C PRO A 170 15.58 -9.34 -2.82
N ASN A 171 15.14 -9.11 -4.05
CA ASN A 171 14.67 -7.82 -4.56
C ASN A 171 13.16 -7.60 -4.40
N TRP A 172 12.48 -8.36 -3.55
CA TRP A 172 11.04 -8.24 -3.33
C TRP A 172 10.72 -8.17 -1.84
N GLY A 173 9.78 -7.32 -1.45
CA GLY A 173 9.33 -7.22 -0.07
C GLY A 173 8.35 -6.08 0.16
N GLY A 174 8.08 -5.83 1.42
CA GLY A 174 7.12 -4.86 1.90
C GLY A 174 7.74 -3.51 2.22
N TYR A 175 6.88 -2.52 2.17
CA TYR A 175 7.10 -1.20 2.71
C TYR A 175 6.00 -0.85 3.70
N ARG A 176 6.39 -0.27 4.83
CA ARG A 176 5.50 0.35 5.83
C ARG A 176 5.46 1.86 5.56
N LEU A 177 4.30 2.39 5.19
CA LEU A 177 4.05 3.83 5.16
C LEU A 177 3.59 4.26 6.55
N TRP A 178 4.48 4.85 7.33
CA TRP A 178 4.22 5.42 8.63
C TRP A 178 3.47 6.74 8.49
N ILE A 179 2.31 6.82 9.12
CA ILE A 179 1.35 7.90 8.87
C ILE A 179 1.61 9.07 9.83
N GLU A 180 1.94 10.23 9.25
CA GLU A 180 2.00 11.52 9.92
C GLU A 180 0.68 12.29 9.80
N GLU A 181 0.08 12.25 8.60
CA GLU A 181 -1.18 12.95 8.31
C GLU A 181 -2.17 12.00 7.63
N ILE A 182 -3.44 12.10 8.02
CA ILE A 182 -4.54 11.40 7.35
C ILE A 182 -5.76 12.33 7.25
N GLU A 183 -6.33 12.43 6.06
CA GLU A 183 -7.53 13.20 5.78
C GLU A 183 -8.64 12.28 5.28
N PHE A 184 -9.78 12.36 5.93
CA PHE A 184 -11.03 11.74 5.49
C PHE A 184 -11.86 12.76 4.75
N TRP A 185 -12.30 12.42 3.55
CA TRP A 185 -13.18 13.21 2.73
C TRP A 185 -14.46 12.39 2.45
N LEU A 186 -15.59 12.99 2.77
CA LEU A 186 -16.90 12.41 2.58
C LEU A 186 -17.71 13.25 1.60
N ASN A 187 -18.20 12.61 0.52
CA ASN A 187 -18.99 13.26 -0.50
C ASN A 187 -20.28 13.85 0.09
N GLN A 188 -20.59 15.09 -0.29
CA GLN A 188 -21.81 15.79 0.10
C GLN A 188 -22.40 16.52 -1.09
N LYS A 189 -23.72 16.77 -1.00
CA LYS A 189 -24.47 17.56 -1.98
C LYS A 189 -23.86 18.97 -2.12
N ASP A 190 -24.02 19.55 -3.30
CA ASP A 190 -23.61 20.92 -3.64
C ASP A 190 -22.10 21.21 -3.43
N ARG A 191 -21.28 20.15 -3.50
CA ARG A 191 -19.83 20.16 -3.27
C ARG A 191 -19.42 20.61 -1.87
N LEU A 192 -20.33 20.65 -0.90
CA LEU A 192 -20.05 20.99 0.50
C LEU A 192 -19.54 19.74 1.25
N HIS A 193 -18.45 19.18 0.73
CA HIS A 193 -17.84 17.95 1.22
C HIS A 193 -17.37 18.08 2.67
N ASP A 194 -17.58 17.01 3.45
CA ASP A 194 -17.13 16.98 4.83
C ASP A 194 -15.71 16.43 4.90
N ARG A 195 -14.79 17.18 5.53
CA ARG A 195 -13.36 16.84 5.54
C ARG A 195 -12.81 16.96 6.96
N LEU A 196 -12.22 15.85 7.45
CA LEU A 196 -11.47 15.82 8.71
C LEU A 196 -10.01 15.48 8.43
N HIS A 197 -9.12 16.33 8.90
CA HIS A 197 -7.68 16.16 8.79
C HIS A 197 -7.09 15.91 10.18
N PHE A 198 -6.33 14.82 10.29
CA PHE A 198 -5.62 14.42 11.49
C PHE A 198 -4.12 14.52 11.25
N ARG A 199 -3.38 14.97 12.26
CA ARG A 199 -1.93 15.07 12.23
C ARG A 199 -1.35 14.65 13.58
N ARG A 200 -0.21 13.96 13.55
CA ARG A 200 0.64 13.63 14.70
C ARG A 200 2.11 13.86 14.35
N ALA A 201 2.99 13.96 15.34
CA ALA A 201 4.43 13.94 15.08
C ALA A 201 4.90 12.50 14.79
N LEU A 202 5.82 12.40 13.85
CA LEU A 202 6.52 11.19 13.44
C LEU A 202 8.01 11.51 13.44
N THR A 203 8.80 10.77 14.22
CA THR A 203 10.25 10.88 14.25
C THR A 203 10.86 9.56 13.84
N ILE A 204 11.69 9.59 12.80
CA ILE A 204 12.47 8.44 12.33
C ILE A 204 13.94 8.70 12.64
N SER A 205 14.56 7.80 13.39
CA SER A 205 15.96 7.88 13.80
C SER A 205 16.67 6.54 13.62
N SER A 206 17.97 6.51 13.85
CA SER A 206 18.74 5.26 13.89
C SER A 206 18.33 4.32 15.03
N GLU A 207 17.64 4.83 16.05
CA GLU A 207 17.15 4.07 17.20
C GLU A 207 15.77 3.48 16.95
N GLY A 208 15.08 3.90 15.89
CA GLY A 208 13.76 3.41 15.51
C GLY A 208 12.80 4.51 15.09
N ILE A 209 11.52 4.18 15.21
CA ILE A 209 10.41 5.06 14.85
C ILE A 209 9.62 5.39 16.10
N GLU A 210 9.44 6.65 16.34
CA GLU A 210 8.59 7.17 17.41
C GLU A 210 7.40 7.89 16.78
N THR A 211 6.21 7.51 17.21
CA THR A 211 4.96 8.18 16.81
C THR A 211 4.24 8.71 18.02
N GLU A 212 3.83 9.96 17.98
CA GLU A 212 2.89 10.44 18.98
C GLU A 212 1.58 9.64 18.90
N LYS A 213 1.09 9.19 20.07
CA LYS A 213 -0.22 8.50 20.15
C LYS A 213 -1.40 9.46 19.97
N LYS A 214 -1.18 10.75 20.27
CA LYS A 214 -2.23 11.77 20.23
C LYS A 214 -2.27 12.44 18.85
N TRP A 215 -3.44 12.42 18.24
CA TRP A 215 -3.73 13.12 16.99
C TRP A 215 -4.34 14.49 17.26
N THR A 216 -3.88 15.50 16.53
CA THR A 216 -4.61 16.77 16.40
C THR A 216 -5.59 16.62 15.25
N VAL A 217 -6.80 17.17 15.40
CA VAL A 217 -7.84 17.08 14.39
C VAL A 217 -8.37 18.46 14.01
N LYS A 218 -8.57 18.67 12.71
CA LYS A 218 -9.17 19.90 12.17
C LYS A 218 -10.20 19.53 11.10
N ARG A 219 -11.32 20.26 11.07
CA ARG A 219 -12.25 20.20 9.96
C ARG A 219 -11.79 21.20 8.89
N LEU A 220 -11.74 20.77 7.63
CA LEU A 220 -11.31 21.61 6.53
C LEU A 220 -12.51 22.13 5.74
N GLN A 221 -12.34 23.25 5.07
CA GLN A 221 -13.27 23.74 4.05
C GLN A 221 -13.31 22.73 2.88
N PRO A 222 -14.45 22.61 2.20
CA PRO A 222 -14.62 21.76 1.02
C PRO A 222 -13.62 22.05 -0.08
#